data_14d5e870fbc977080f069b742edd12ac
#
_entry.id   14d5e870fbc977080f069b742edd12ac
#
_cell.length_a   1.000
_cell.length_b   1.000
_cell.length_c   1.000
_cell.angle_alpha   90.00
_cell.angle_beta   90.00
_cell.angle_gamma   90.00
#
_symmetry.space_group_name_H-M   'P 1'
#
loop_
_entity.id
_entity.type
_entity.pdbx_description
1 polymer ?
#
loop_
_entity_poly.entity_id
_entity_poly.type
_entity_poly.pdbx_seq_one_letter_code
_entity_poly.pdbx_strand_id
1 'polypeptide(L)'
;MSSTALTLFALCIGSAAQTERLCKNNADLVGACFSLHGKVYYSNGTPPLRIWKVGTKRILGVLPAENEIIPKNLTRALRGFDRQVYGDFDVCPFTNEKPGEMQMVCVESARALKIRRISN
;
A
#
# COMPACT_ATOMS: atom_id res chain seq x y z
N MET A 1 -55.62 5.63 -18.61
CA MET A 1 -55.23 5.49 -18.39
C MET A 1 -54.30 5.24 -17.87
N SER A 2 -53.63 5.03 -17.56
CA SER A 2 -52.90 4.70 -17.10
C SER A 2 -51.76 4.62 -16.96
N SER A 3 -51.16 4.57 -16.77
CA SER A 3 -50.15 4.48 -16.59
C SER A 3 -49.25 4.14 -16.17
N THR A 4 -48.70 3.94 -15.86
CA THR A 4 -47.89 3.57 -15.44
C THR A 4 -46.73 3.54 -15.22
N ALA A 5 -46.13 3.58 -14.96
CA ALA A 5 -45.05 3.51 -14.73
C ALA A 5 -44.13 3.15 -14.34
N LEU A 6 -43.46 2.94 -14.25
CA LEU A 6 -42.58 2.56 -13.83
C LEU A 6 -41.47 2.52 -13.51
N THR A 7 -40.93 2.39 -13.14
CA THR A 7 -39.93 2.21 -12.80
C THR A 7 -38.92 1.95 -12.53
N LEU A 8 -38.30 1.94 -12.49
CA LEU A 8 -37.30 1.60 -12.18
C LEU A 8 -36.32 1.55 -11.76
N PHE A 9 -35.69 1.33 -11.52
CA PHE A 9 -34.71 1.15 -11.05
C PHE A 9 -33.67 0.90 -10.84
N ALA A 10 -33.25 0.92 -10.57
CA ALA A 10 -32.29 0.62 -10.40
C ALA A 10 -31.41 0.41 -9.95
N LEU A 11 -30.92 0.18 -9.77
CA LEU A 11 -30.11 -0.13 -9.25
C LEU A 11 -28.96 -0.18 -9.07
N CYS A 12 -28.43 -0.14 -8.81
CA CYS A 12 -27.38 -0.31 -8.53
C CYS A 12 -26.59 -0.70 -8.15
N ILE A 13 -26.33 -0.92 -7.98
CA ILE A 13 -25.56 -1.38 -7.61
C ILE A 13 -24.50 -1.45 -7.32
N GLY A 14 -24.10 -1.43 -7.20
CA GLY A 14 -23.10 -1.67 -6.93
C GLY A 14 -22.25 -1.83 -6.48
N SER A 15 -21.86 -2.02 -6.37
CA SER A 15 -21.06 -2.36 -5.91
C SER A 15 -20.12 -2.53 -5.56
N ALA A 16 -20.09 -2.60 -5.51
CA ALA A 16 -19.32 -2.88 -5.17
C ALA A 16 -18.36 -2.88 -4.87
N ALA A 17 -18.20 -2.89 -4.74
CA ALA A 17 -17.42 -3.04 -4.47
C ALA A 17 -16.39 -2.84 -4.24
N GLN A 18 -16.12 -2.70 -4.16
CA GLN A 18 -15.31 -2.55 -3.98
C GLN A 18 -14.41 -2.60 -3.47
N THR A 19 -14.09 -2.70 -3.23
CA THR A 19 -13.30 -2.90 -2.90
C THR A 19 -12.54 -2.35 -2.45
N GLU A 20 -12.20 -2.15 -2.01
CA GLU A 20 -11.59 -1.58 -1.58
C GLU A 20 -10.52 -1.37 -1.41
N ARG A 21 -9.95 -0.51 -1.12
CA ARG A 21 -8.83 -0.20 -0.77
C ARG A 21 -8.69 -0.39 0.55
N LEU A 22 -8.06 -1.35 1.01
CA LEU A 22 -7.89 -1.70 2.39
C LEU A 22 -6.85 -0.87 3.10
N CYS A 23 -6.01 -0.15 2.38
CA CYS A 23 -5.01 0.71 3.02
C CYS A 23 -5.63 2.02 3.50
N LYS A 24 -5.98 2.87 2.57
CA LYS A 24 -6.45 4.21 2.90
C LYS A 24 -7.69 4.23 3.75
N ASN A 25 -8.58 3.26 3.58
CA ASN A 25 -9.85 3.22 4.29
C ASN A 25 -9.86 2.25 5.46
N ASN A 26 -8.68 1.77 5.86
CA ASN A 26 -8.58 0.82 6.95
C ASN A 26 -8.93 1.49 8.27
N ALA A 27 -9.81 0.85 9.06
CA ALA A 27 -10.27 1.43 10.31
C ALA A 27 -9.21 1.46 11.39
N ASP A 28 -8.14 0.69 11.22
CA ASP A 28 -7.09 0.60 12.24
C ASP A 28 -5.99 1.65 12.08
N LEU A 29 -6.11 2.53 11.10
CA LEU A 29 -5.10 3.58 10.92
C LEU A 29 -5.12 4.55 12.08
N VAL A 30 -3.93 4.97 12.49
CA VAL A 30 -3.80 5.88 13.64
C VAL A 30 -3.57 7.32 13.23
N GLY A 31 -3.44 7.61 11.93
CA GLY A 31 -3.19 8.97 11.49
C GLY A 31 -3.36 9.11 10.01
N ALA A 32 -3.05 10.29 9.51
CA ALA A 32 -3.18 10.60 8.10
C ALA A 32 -2.13 9.88 7.27
N CYS A 33 -2.49 9.52 6.06
CA CYS A 33 -1.52 8.96 5.11
C CYS A 33 -0.52 10.03 4.72
N PHE A 34 0.68 9.60 4.34
CA PHE A 34 1.73 10.54 3.94
C PHE A 34 2.55 9.94 2.81
N SER A 35 3.30 10.81 2.14
CA SER A 35 4.14 10.40 1.01
C SER A 35 5.59 10.38 1.40
N LEU A 36 6.34 9.47 0.81
CA LEU A 36 7.78 9.43 1.01
C LEU A 36 8.47 8.87 -0.22
N HIS A 37 9.73 9.27 -0.41
CA HIS A 37 10.61 8.67 -1.39
C HIS A 37 11.36 7.54 -0.69
N GLY A 38 11.22 6.33 -1.19
CA GLY A 38 11.75 5.20 -0.47
C GLY A 38 12.28 4.09 -1.36
N LYS A 39 12.86 3.11 -0.70
CA LYS A 39 13.32 1.89 -1.32
C LYS A 39 12.59 0.73 -0.67
N VAL A 40 11.79 0.03 -1.45
CA VAL A 40 11.04 -1.13 -0.97
C VAL A 40 11.85 -2.39 -1.24
N TYR A 41 11.90 -3.26 -0.25
CA TYR A 41 12.68 -4.48 -0.36
C TYR A 41 12.15 -5.52 0.62
N TYR A 42 12.49 -6.78 0.35
CA TYR A 42 12.21 -7.86 1.27
C TYR A 42 13.40 -8.09 2.20
N SER A 43 13.11 -8.34 3.46
CA SER A 43 14.12 -8.68 4.44
C SER A 43 13.78 -10.04 5.04
N ASN A 44 14.70 -10.58 5.84
CA ASN A 44 14.44 -11.83 6.53
C ASN A 44 13.71 -11.65 7.85
N GLY A 45 13.44 -10.40 8.22
CA GLY A 45 12.78 -10.12 9.50
C GLY A 45 11.27 -10.05 9.38
N THR A 46 10.64 -9.60 10.44
CA THR A 46 9.19 -9.43 10.52
C THR A 46 8.88 -7.97 10.77
N PRO A 47 8.07 -7.34 9.94
CA PRO A 47 7.52 -7.87 8.70
C PRO A 47 8.60 -7.98 7.62
N PRO A 48 8.44 -8.87 6.66
CA PRO A 48 9.47 -9.05 5.64
C PRO A 48 9.56 -7.89 4.64
N LEU A 49 8.44 -7.27 4.33
CA LEU A 49 8.44 -6.18 3.36
C LEU A 49 8.68 -4.86 4.08
N ARG A 50 9.65 -4.11 3.60
CA ARG A 50 10.08 -2.89 4.28
C ARG A 50 10.32 -1.77 3.30
N ILE A 51 10.24 -0.54 3.80
CA ILE A 51 10.55 0.66 3.04
C ILE A 51 11.61 1.44 3.80
N TRP A 52 12.75 1.65 3.17
CA TRP A 52 13.74 2.56 3.70
C TRP A 52 13.44 3.96 3.16
N LYS A 53 13.28 4.92 4.07
CA LYS A 53 13.10 6.31 3.66
C LYS A 53 14.45 6.86 3.24
N VAL A 54 14.60 7.12 1.94
CA VAL A 54 15.88 7.49 1.36
C VAL A 54 16.42 8.75 2.02
N GLY A 55 17.71 8.75 2.34
CA GLY A 55 18.36 9.88 2.97
C GLY A 55 18.23 9.91 4.48
N THR A 56 17.63 8.90 5.09
CA THR A 56 17.46 8.85 6.53
C THR A 56 17.85 7.48 7.04
N LYS A 57 17.73 7.29 8.35
CA LYS A 57 17.92 5.98 8.96
C LYS A 57 16.59 5.29 9.22
N ARG A 58 15.49 5.86 8.73
CA ARG A 58 14.17 5.30 9.01
C ARG A 58 13.83 4.17 8.08
N ILE A 59 13.33 3.09 8.68
CA ILE A 59 12.79 1.95 7.96
C ILE A 59 11.38 1.72 8.47
N LEU A 60 10.44 1.58 7.54
CA LEU A 60 9.05 1.30 7.88
C LEU A 60 8.74 -0.14 7.51
N GLY A 61 7.89 -0.77 8.29
CA GLY A 61 7.41 -2.11 7.99
C GLY A 61 6.09 -2.04 7.26
N VAL A 62 5.90 -2.87 6.27
CA VAL A 62 4.68 -2.87 5.46
C VAL A 62 3.77 -4.00 5.90
N LEU A 63 2.55 -3.65 6.28
CA LEU A 63 1.53 -4.60 6.72
C LEU A 63 0.25 -4.34 5.95
N PRO A 64 -0.47 -5.36 5.58
CA PRO A 64 -0.01 -6.73 5.45
C PRO A 64 0.82 -6.86 4.19
N ALA A 65 1.60 -7.91 4.10
CA ALA A 65 2.51 -8.11 2.98
C ALA A 65 1.90 -8.94 1.86
N GLU A 66 0.61 -9.18 1.86
CA GLU A 66 -0.04 -9.95 0.83
C GLU A 66 -0.20 -9.14 -0.44
N ASN A 67 -0.09 -9.82 -1.56
CA ASN A 67 -0.11 -9.18 -2.86
C ASN A 67 -1.40 -8.45 -3.16
N GLU A 68 -2.52 -8.95 -2.67
CA GLU A 68 -3.79 -8.33 -3.01
C GLU A 68 -4.01 -7.00 -2.28
N ILE A 69 -3.16 -6.67 -1.31
CA ILE A 69 -3.31 -5.44 -0.56
C ILE A 69 -2.22 -4.43 -0.90
N ILE A 70 -1.25 -4.85 -1.69
CA ILE A 70 -0.17 -3.99 -2.15
C ILE A 70 -0.48 -3.57 -3.58
N PRO A 71 -0.20 -2.31 -3.98
CA PRO A 71 -0.44 -1.89 -5.34
C PRO A 71 0.18 -2.85 -6.34
N LYS A 72 -0.57 -3.17 -7.38
CA LYS A 72 -0.13 -4.20 -8.33
C LYS A 72 1.15 -3.84 -9.06
N ASN A 73 1.35 -2.54 -9.34
CA ASN A 73 2.59 -2.14 -9.99
C ASN A 73 3.79 -2.42 -9.10
N LEU A 74 3.64 -2.25 -7.79
CA LEU A 74 4.73 -2.54 -6.86
C LEU A 74 4.95 -4.04 -6.76
N THR A 75 3.88 -4.81 -6.68
CA THR A 75 3.99 -6.27 -6.64
C THR A 75 4.74 -6.79 -7.86
N ARG A 76 4.41 -6.27 -9.04
CA ARG A 76 5.09 -6.69 -10.26
C ARG A 76 6.56 -6.30 -10.26
N ALA A 77 6.87 -5.13 -9.73
CA ALA A 77 8.26 -4.66 -9.69
C ALA A 77 9.12 -5.48 -8.75
N LEU A 78 8.52 -5.94 -7.64
CA LEU A 78 9.31 -6.64 -6.61
C LEU A 78 9.76 -8.02 -7.04
N ARG A 79 8.89 -8.84 -7.48
CA ARG A 79 9.20 -10.16 -7.99
C ARG A 79 10.28 -10.95 -7.28
N GLY A 80 10.29 -10.98 -5.97
CA GLY A 80 11.20 -11.82 -5.20
C GLY A 80 12.23 -11.03 -4.44
N PHE A 81 13.20 -11.75 -3.86
CA PHE A 81 14.13 -11.16 -2.91
C PHE A 81 15.31 -10.46 -3.56
N ASP A 82 15.49 -10.65 -4.85
CA ASP A 82 16.65 -10.13 -5.54
C ASP A 82 16.44 -8.73 -6.11
N ARG A 83 15.35 -8.07 -5.74
CA ARG A 83 15.04 -6.75 -6.28
C ARG A 83 14.77 -5.76 -5.18
N GLN A 84 15.18 -4.54 -5.45
CA GLN A 84 14.84 -3.38 -4.65
C GLN A 84 14.14 -2.39 -5.56
N VAL A 85 13.11 -1.74 -5.05
CA VAL A 85 12.32 -0.83 -5.88
C VAL A 85 12.31 0.54 -5.24
N TYR A 86 12.93 1.50 -5.90
CA TYR A 86 12.86 2.89 -5.48
C TYR A 86 11.62 3.51 -6.07
N GLY A 87 11.04 4.45 -5.35
CA GLY A 87 9.87 5.14 -5.87
C GLY A 87 9.29 6.12 -4.86
N ASP A 88 8.18 6.68 -5.26
CA ASP A 88 7.40 7.57 -4.40
C ASP A 88 6.17 6.82 -3.94
N PHE A 89 6.00 6.73 -2.64
CA PHE A 89 4.97 5.89 -2.04
C PHE A 89 4.07 6.72 -1.16
N ASP A 90 2.76 6.48 -1.29
CA ASP A 90 1.80 6.98 -0.33
C ASP A 90 1.52 5.84 0.64
N VAL A 91 1.73 6.09 1.91
CA VAL A 91 1.58 5.08 2.95
C VAL A 91 0.68 5.60 4.04
N CYS A 92 0.04 4.68 4.75
CA CYS A 92 -0.90 5.03 5.80
C CYS A 92 -0.51 4.29 7.07
N PRO A 93 -0.44 4.99 8.22
CA PRO A 93 0.20 4.42 9.41
C PRO A 93 -0.75 3.58 10.26
N PHE A 94 -0.29 2.39 10.63
CA PHE A 94 -0.94 1.58 11.66
C PHE A 94 -0.38 1.88 13.04
N THR A 95 0.84 2.40 13.12
CA THR A 95 1.43 2.78 14.40
C THR A 95 2.00 4.17 14.29
N ASN A 96 2.15 4.82 15.44
CA ASN A 96 2.76 6.13 15.49
C ASN A 96 4.26 6.02 15.33
N GLU A 97 4.86 7.09 14.84
CA GLU A 97 6.31 7.15 14.75
C GLU A 97 6.88 7.33 16.16
N LYS A 98 7.79 6.44 16.54
CA LYS A 98 8.47 6.50 17.83
C LYS A 98 9.94 6.21 17.64
N PRO A 99 10.83 6.94 18.32
CA PRO A 99 12.26 6.67 18.21
C PRO A 99 12.58 5.22 18.58
N GLY A 100 13.40 4.58 17.77
CA GLY A 100 13.83 3.22 18.02
C GLY A 100 12.83 2.14 17.66
N GLU A 101 11.66 2.50 17.15
CA GLU A 101 10.64 1.53 16.78
C GLU A 101 10.31 1.66 15.30
N MET A 102 10.13 0.54 14.66
CA MET A 102 9.72 0.53 13.26
C MET A 102 8.25 0.91 13.16
N GLN A 103 7.96 1.97 12.43
CA GLN A 103 6.58 2.36 12.19
C GLN A 103 5.97 1.41 11.17
N MET A 104 4.78 0.91 11.46
CA MET A 104 4.07 0.00 10.57
C MET A 104 3.10 0.78 9.71
N VAL A 105 3.10 0.48 8.43
CA VAL A 105 2.25 1.18 7.47
C VAL A 105 1.69 0.18 6.46
N CYS A 106 0.65 0.61 5.75
CA CYS A 106 0.27 -0.05 4.51
C CYS A 106 0.60 0.88 3.35
N VAL A 107 0.74 0.34 2.16
CA VAL A 107 1.06 1.12 0.97
C VAL A 107 -0.21 1.34 0.17
N GLU A 108 -0.58 2.60 0.02
CA GLU A 108 -1.77 2.96 -0.73
C GLU A 108 -1.48 3.06 -2.22
N SER A 109 -0.33 3.65 -2.57
CA SER A 109 0.02 3.81 -3.98
C SER A 109 1.53 3.87 -4.13
N ALA A 110 1.99 3.59 -5.34
CA ALA A 110 3.40 3.58 -5.68
C ALA A 110 3.58 4.20 -7.06
N ARG A 111 4.50 5.15 -7.16
CA ARG A 111 4.73 5.90 -8.41
C ARG A 111 6.21 6.03 -8.68
N ALA A 112 6.55 6.28 -9.94
CA ALA A 112 7.93 6.55 -10.36
C ALA A 112 8.88 5.44 -9.96
N LEU A 113 8.47 4.21 -10.17
CA LEU A 113 9.22 3.06 -9.70
C LEU A 113 10.46 2.82 -10.53
N LYS A 114 11.57 2.55 -9.85
CA LYS A 114 12.82 2.16 -10.45
C LYS A 114 13.31 0.89 -9.81
N ILE A 115 13.46 -0.14 -10.60
CA ILE A 115 13.89 -1.45 -10.13
C ILE A 115 15.39 -1.52 -10.12
N ARG A 116 15.93 -1.98 -9.00
CA ARG A 116 17.35 -2.25 -8.90
C ARG A 116 17.54 -3.73 -8.56
N ARG A 117 18.30 -4.43 -9.38
CA ARG A 117 18.63 -5.80 -9.10
C ARG A 117 19.79 -5.85 -8.14
N ILE A 118 19.67 -6.71 -7.15
CA ILE A 118 20.79 -6.94 -6.24
C ILE A 118 21.66 -8.01 -6.89
N SER A 119 22.87 -7.65 -7.23
CA SER A 119 23.77 -8.66 -7.79
C SER A 119 24.65 -9.21 -6.69
N ASN A 120 25.02 -10.46 -6.83
CA ASN A 120 25.89 -11.10 -5.85
C ASN A 120 27.27 -11.29 -6.38
#